data_c4e49a8134e130de085cbf1507e1fdc8
#
_entry.id   c4e49a8134e130de085cbf1507e1fdc8
#
_cell.length_a   1.000
_cell.length_b   1.000
_cell.length_c   1.000
_cell.angle_alpha   90.00
_cell.angle_beta   90.00
_cell.angle_gamma   90.00
#
_symmetry.space_group_name_H-M   'P 1'
#
loop_
_entity.id
_entity.type
_entity.pdbx_description
1 polymer ?
#
loop_
_entity_poly.entity_id
_entity_poly.type
_entity_poly.pdbx_seq_one_letter_code
_entity_poly.pdbx_strand_id
1 'polypeptide(L)'
;MPKPVALTIAGSDPTGGAGIQADLKTFHQFGVYGESVVTLITVQNTVEMKRVECLAADLVAQQIRAVISDIPPQAAKTGALGNWEIIEALATAAASFHFPLVVDPVILSKHHAALLTADAIEALKTLIFPYAFLLTPNLEEAGMLTRSEVTDIASMRLAAERLADMGPKAILVKGGHLAGDAIDILYHQGQWLEFCAQRIDTRHTHGTGCTYSAAVTAALALGDDLPTAVEKAKHYVTEAIRSNPGLGTGSGPVNHHAAISEVT
;
A
#
# COMPACT_ATOMS: atom_id res chain seq x y z
N MET A 1 19.13 11.76 -17.49
CA MET A 1 19.23 11.24 -16.11
C MET A 1 18.72 9.80 -16.11
N PRO A 2 19.24 8.88 -15.31
CA PRO A 2 18.70 7.55 -15.21
C PRO A 2 17.24 7.63 -14.76
N LYS A 3 16.40 6.70 -15.22
CA LYS A 3 14.98 6.67 -14.92
C LYS A 3 14.80 6.27 -13.44
N PRO A 4 13.95 6.95 -12.63
CA PRO A 4 13.67 6.52 -11.27
C PRO A 4 13.05 5.11 -11.25
N VAL A 5 13.41 4.32 -10.23
CA VAL A 5 12.98 2.93 -10.07
C VAL A 5 12.23 2.78 -8.76
N ALA A 6 11.11 2.07 -8.77
CA ALA A 6 10.36 1.68 -7.59
C ALA A 6 10.10 0.18 -7.57
N LEU A 7 10.20 -0.43 -6.41
CA LEU A 7 9.97 -1.86 -6.20
C LEU A 7 8.66 -2.10 -5.46
N THR A 8 7.83 -3.04 -5.95
CA THR A 8 6.72 -3.60 -5.18
C THR A 8 7.01 -5.04 -4.75
N ILE A 9 6.75 -5.36 -3.48
CA ILE A 9 6.84 -6.69 -2.89
C ILE A 9 5.43 -7.06 -2.43
N ALA A 10 4.68 -7.77 -3.28
CA ALA A 10 3.25 -7.96 -3.06
C ALA A 10 2.67 -9.19 -3.78
N GLY A 11 1.41 -9.48 -3.49
CA GLY A 11 0.65 -10.52 -4.17
C GLY A 11 0.22 -10.12 -5.58
N SER A 12 -0.05 -11.13 -6.40
CA SER A 12 -0.56 -10.99 -7.77
C SER A 12 -2.09 -11.07 -7.80
N ASP A 13 -2.73 -10.08 -8.41
CA ASP A 13 -4.16 -10.04 -8.70
C ASP A 13 -4.42 -10.28 -10.21
N PRO A 14 -5.01 -11.43 -10.63
CA PRO A 14 -5.24 -11.75 -12.02
C PRO A 14 -6.22 -10.78 -12.73
N THR A 15 -7.04 -10.03 -11.96
CA THR A 15 -7.91 -9.00 -12.57
C THR A 15 -7.15 -7.75 -13.00
N GLY A 16 -5.94 -7.58 -12.49
CA GLY A 16 -5.11 -6.42 -12.76
C GLY A 16 -5.54 -5.14 -12.03
N GLY A 17 -6.49 -5.25 -11.06
CA GLY A 17 -7.04 -4.12 -10.33
C GLY A 17 -6.33 -3.78 -9.02
N ALA A 18 -5.59 -4.75 -8.45
CA ALA A 18 -4.85 -4.59 -7.20
C ALA A 18 -3.48 -5.28 -7.30
N GLY A 19 -2.79 -5.44 -6.16
CA GLY A 19 -1.51 -6.14 -6.06
C GLY A 19 -0.43 -5.55 -6.98
N ILE A 20 0.54 -6.39 -7.34
CA ILE A 20 1.67 -5.96 -8.19
C ILE A 20 1.21 -5.36 -9.52
N GLN A 21 0.08 -5.78 -10.06
CA GLN A 21 -0.44 -5.26 -11.34
C GLN A 21 -0.90 -3.81 -11.21
N ALA A 22 -1.61 -3.47 -10.14
CA ALA A 22 -1.98 -2.08 -9.85
C ALA A 22 -0.74 -1.22 -9.55
N ASP A 23 0.21 -1.78 -8.79
CA ASP A 23 1.43 -1.09 -8.40
C ASP A 23 2.27 -0.74 -9.64
N LEU A 24 2.54 -1.71 -10.51
CA LEU A 24 3.31 -1.49 -11.75
C LEU A 24 2.63 -0.51 -12.71
N LYS A 25 1.30 -0.58 -12.87
CA LYS A 25 0.54 0.41 -13.65
C LYS A 25 0.68 1.81 -13.08
N THR A 26 0.59 1.93 -11.75
CA THR A 26 0.74 3.21 -11.05
C THR A 26 2.17 3.75 -11.20
N PHE A 27 3.20 2.93 -11.00
CA PHE A 27 4.59 3.33 -11.23
C PHE A 27 4.79 3.81 -12.67
N HIS A 28 4.27 3.06 -13.65
CA HIS A 28 4.36 3.46 -15.06
C HIS A 28 3.67 4.80 -15.31
N GLN A 29 2.48 5.02 -14.77
CA GLN A 29 1.73 6.28 -14.90
C GLN A 29 2.51 7.46 -14.32
N PHE A 30 3.22 7.28 -13.21
CA PHE A 30 4.12 8.30 -12.61
C PHE A 30 5.46 8.45 -13.36
N GLY A 31 5.69 7.72 -14.44
CA GLY A 31 6.96 7.78 -15.19
C GLY A 31 8.12 7.05 -14.52
N VAL A 32 7.86 6.26 -13.49
CA VAL A 32 8.83 5.47 -12.74
C VAL A 32 8.94 4.06 -13.34
N TYR A 33 10.17 3.53 -13.41
CA TYR A 33 10.39 2.14 -13.79
C TYR A 33 9.98 1.23 -12.63
N GLY A 34 9.01 0.34 -12.88
CA GLY A 34 8.46 -0.54 -11.85
C GLY A 34 9.11 -1.92 -11.86
N GLU A 35 9.60 -2.34 -10.71
CA GLU A 35 10.06 -3.70 -10.44
C GLU A 35 9.09 -4.42 -9.52
N SER A 36 9.08 -5.76 -9.55
CA SER A 36 8.17 -6.53 -8.71
C SER A 36 8.79 -7.80 -8.15
N VAL A 37 8.49 -8.09 -6.90
CA VAL A 37 8.68 -9.35 -6.20
C VAL A 37 7.32 -9.91 -5.85
N VAL A 38 7.02 -11.12 -6.33
CA VAL A 38 5.74 -11.79 -6.09
C VAL A 38 5.82 -12.57 -4.79
N THR A 39 4.88 -12.33 -3.87
CA THR A 39 4.78 -13.02 -2.57
C THR A 39 3.74 -14.14 -2.59
N LEU A 40 2.61 -13.90 -3.23
CA LEU A 40 1.50 -14.83 -3.33
C LEU A 40 0.73 -14.62 -4.64
N ILE A 41 -0.06 -15.61 -5.01
CA ILE A 41 -0.96 -15.56 -6.17
C ILE A 41 -2.39 -15.72 -5.67
N THR A 42 -3.30 -14.89 -6.18
CA THR A 42 -4.72 -15.02 -5.90
C THR A 42 -5.50 -15.61 -7.08
N VAL A 43 -6.56 -16.32 -6.77
CA VAL A 43 -7.61 -16.69 -7.72
C VAL A 43 -8.83 -15.87 -7.36
N GLN A 44 -8.97 -14.73 -8.02
CA GLN A 44 -10.06 -13.78 -7.74
C GLN A 44 -10.59 -13.11 -9.01
N ASN A 45 -11.77 -12.55 -8.88
CA ASN A 45 -12.41 -11.67 -9.85
C ASN A 45 -13.08 -10.50 -9.10
N THR A 46 -13.88 -9.69 -9.80
CA THR A 46 -14.55 -8.53 -9.17
C THR A 46 -15.64 -8.91 -8.16
N VAL A 47 -16.08 -10.19 -8.14
CA VAL A 47 -17.17 -10.69 -7.32
C VAL A 47 -16.68 -11.46 -6.10
N GLU A 48 -15.61 -12.26 -6.25
CA GLU A 48 -15.16 -13.19 -5.21
C GLU A 48 -13.64 -13.44 -5.27
N MET A 49 -13.09 -13.86 -4.12
CA MET A 49 -11.75 -14.42 -3.99
C MET A 49 -11.88 -15.90 -3.61
N LYS A 50 -11.42 -16.79 -4.49
CA LYS A 50 -11.55 -18.25 -4.32
C LYS A 50 -10.36 -18.91 -3.65
N ARG A 51 -9.15 -18.38 -3.87
CA ARG A 51 -7.93 -19.00 -3.38
C ARG A 51 -6.81 -17.96 -3.24
N VAL A 52 -5.98 -18.17 -2.24
CA VAL A 52 -4.70 -17.51 -2.05
C VAL A 52 -3.63 -18.59 -1.95
N GLU A 53 -2.54 -18.45 -2.70
CA GLU A 53 -1.41 -19.37 -2.69
C GLU A 53 -0.13 -18.58 -2.44
N CYS A 54 0.49 -18.76 -1.27
CA CYS A 54 1.78 -18.14 -0.95
C CYS A 54 2.91 -18.83 -1.70
N LEU A 55 3.86 -18.05 -2.20
CA LEU A 55 5.11 -18.59 -2.73
C LEU A 55 6.01 -19.06 -1.57
N ALA A 56 6.98 -19.93 -1.88
CA ALA A 56 7.98 -20.32 -0.90
C ALA A 56 8.82 -19.09 -0.49
N ALA A 57 9.07 -18.93 0.82
CA ALA A 57 9.77 -17.78 1.36
C ALA A 57 11.19 -17.61 0.81
N ASP A 58 11.89 -18.73 0.56
CA ASP A 58 13.21 -18.72 -0.06
C ASP A 58 13.18 -18.20 -1.51
N LEU A 59 12.12 -18.50 -2.28
CA LEU A 59 11.91 -17.96 -3.62
C LEU A 59 11.66 -16.45 -3.56
N VAL A 60 10.87 -15.95 -2.59
CA VAL A 60 10.65 -14.52 -2.39
C VAL A 60 11.98 -13.83 -2.04
N ALA A 61 12.77 -14.40 -1.13
CA ALA A 61 14.08 -13.87 -0.78
C ALA A 61 15.05 -13.83 -1.98
N GLN A 62 15.01 -14.85 -2.87
CA GLN A 62 15.81 -14.88 -4.09
C GLN A 62 15.40 -13.78 -5.06
N GLN A 63 14.10 -13.55 -5.28
CA GLN A 63 13.61 -12.45 -6.10
C GLN A 63 14.09 -11.09 -5.56
N ILE A 64 13.96 -10.83 -4.25
CA ILE A 64 14.41 -9.58 -3.61
C ILE A 64 15.91 -9.36 -3.88
N ARG A 65 16.74 -10.37 -3.63
CA ARG A 65 18.19 -10.27 -3.85
C ARG A 65 18.54 -10.02 -5.32
N ALA A 66 17.87 -10.71 -6.25
CA ALA A 66 18.14 -10.57 -7.67
C ALA A 66 17.87 -9.15 -8.16
N VAL A 67 16.73 -8.57 -7.76
CA VAL A 67 16.32 -7.22 -8.16
C VAL A 67 17.27 -6.16 -7.54
N ILE A 68 17.45 -6.17 -6.23
CA ILE A 68 18.23 -5.15 -5.52
C ILE A 68 19.71 -5.15 -5.89
N SER A 69 20.27 -6.33 -6.23
CA SER A 69 21.69 -6.41 -6.59
C SER A 69 22.02 -5.88 -7.97
N ASP A 70 21.05 -5.76 -8.88
CA ASP A 70 21.24 -5.33 -10.27
C ASP A 70 20.69 -3.92 -10.52
N ILE A 71 19.42 -3.68 -10.15
CA ILE A 71 18.73 -2.40 -10.33
C ILE A 71 18.18 -1.91 -8.98
N PRO A 72 19.00 -1.32 -8.09
CA PRO A 72 18.54 -0.89 -6.76
C PRO A 72 17.48 0.22 -6.90
N PRO A 73 16.29 0.06 -6.25
CA PRO A 73 15.23 1.05 -6.33
C PRO A 73 15.53 2.28 -5.47
N GLN A 74 14.89 3.42 -5.79
CA GLN A 74 14.92 4.64 -4.99
C GLN A 74 13.84 4.64 -3.90
N ALA A 75 12.78 3.82 -4.04
CA ALA A 75 11.75 3.56 -3.04
C ALA A 75 11.15 2.18 -3.25
N ALA A 76 10.63 1.58 -2.19
CA ALA A 76 9.92 0.31 -2.29
C ALA A 76 8.61 0.34 -1.49
N LYS A 77 7.68 -0.55 -1.86
CA LYS A 77 6.49 -0.81 -1.06
C LYS A 77 6.29 -2.30 -0.80
N THR A 78 5.58 -2.60 0.28
CA THR A 78 4.96 -3.90 0.47
C THR A 78 3.46 -3.82 0.16
N GLY A 79 2.86 -4.96 -0.19
CA GLY A 79 1.43 -5.19 -0.23
C GLY A 79 1.09 -6.47 0.53
N ALA A 80 0.21 -7.33 -0.03
CA ALA A 80 -0.13 -8.61 0.58
C ALA A 80 1.10 -9.51 0.67
N LEU A 81 1.50 -9.90 1.90
CA LEU A 81 2.70 -10.71 2.17
C LEU A 81 2.36 -12.19 2.43
N GLY A 82 1.12 -12.49 2.87
CA GLY A 82 0.63 -13.85 3.05
C GLY A 82 0.92 -14.44 4.43
N ASN A 83 2.13 -14.92 4.69
CA ASN A 83 2.46 -15.68 5.88
C ASN A 83 3.71 -15.16 6.61
N TRP A 84 3.97 -15.72 7.79
CA TRP A 84 5.07 -15.36 8.67
C TRP A 84 6.43 -15.57 8.01
N GLU A 85 6.63 -16.67 7.28
CA GLU A 85 7.91 -17.04 6.66
C GLU A 85 8.33 -16.02 5.59
N ILE A 86 7.37 -15.51 4.81
CA ILE A 86 7.64 -14.45 3.82
C ILE A 86 7.99 -13.13 4.52
N ILE A 87 7.29 -12.81 5.62
CA ILE A 87 7.58 -11.61 6.41
C ILE A 87 8.99 -11.68 7.01
N GLU A 88 9.41 -12.80 7.54
CA GLU A 88 10.77 -13.01 8.07
C GLU A 88 11.84 -12.88 6.98
N ALA A 89 11.59 -13.46 5.81
CA ALA A 89 12.48 -13.36 4.66
C ALA A 89 12.63 -11.90 4.18
N LEU A 90 11.52 -11.16 4.13
CA LEU A 90 11.52 -9.74 3.81
C LEU A 90 12.25 -8.91 4.89
N ALA A 91 12.02 -9.17 6.17
CA ALA A 91 12.67 -8.45 7.27
C ALA A 91 14.20 -8.59 7.22
N THR A 92 14.67 -9.81 6.91
CA THR A 92 16.10 -10.08 6.71
C THR A 92 16.68 -9.21 5.59
N ALA A 93 15.95 -9.04 4.49
CA ALA A 93 16.39 -8.18 3.39
C ALA A 93 16.27 -6.70 3.74
N ALA A 94 15.18 -6.29 4.42
CA ALA A 94 14.87 -4.91 4.76
C ALA A 94 15.93 -4.26 5.67
N ALA A 95 16.64 -5.06 6.46
CA ALA A 95 17.77 -4.59 7.28
C ALA A 95 18.91 -3.94 6.45
N SER A 96 18.98 -4.25 5.15
CA SER A 96 19.98 -3.68 4.22
C SER A 96 19.42 -2.62 3.28
N PHE A 97 18.14 -2.23 3.42
CA PHE A 97 17.54 -1.23 2.54
C PHE A 97 18.04 0.18 2.89
N HIS A 98 18.53 0.90 1.89
CA HIS A 98 18.98 2.28 2.01
C HIS A 98 18.00 3.28 1.36
N PHE A 99 16.79 2.83 1.05
CA PHE A 99 15.70 3.58 0.45
C PHE A 99 14.44 3.50 1.32
N PRO A 100 13.48 4.44 1.20
CA PRO A 100 12.24 4.40 1.95
C PRO A 100 11.40 3.18 1.59
N LEU A 101 10.87 2.51 2.63
CA LEU A 101 9.94 1.39 2.53
C LEU A 101 8.54 1.86 2.95
N VAL A 102 7.59 1.87 2.01
CA VAL A 102 6.16 2.10 2.27
C VAL A 102 5.51 0.77 2.58
N VAL A 103 4.94 0.61 3.76
CA VAL A 103 4.26 -0.61 4.19
C VAL A 103 2.76 -0.43 4.11
N ASP A 104 2.12 -1.06 3.12
CA ASP A 104 0.67 -1.20 3.06
C ASP A 104 0.32 -2.54 3.73
N PRO A 105 -0.32 -2.56 4.91
CA PRO A 105 -0.39 -3.74 5.76
C PRO A 105 -1.32 -4.85 5.23
N VAL A 106 -2.12 -4.59 4.24
CA VAL A 106 -3.08 -5.47 3.51
C VAL A 106 -3.45 -6.75 4.28
N ILE A 107 -4.22 -6.59 5.37
CA ILE A 107 -4.64 -7.70 6.23
C ILE A 107 -5.81 -8.47 5.62
N LEU A 108 -6.75 -7.74 5.03
CA LEU A 108 -7.94 -8.27 4.40
C LEU A 108 -8.02 -7.91 2.92
N SER A 109 -8.58 -8.80 2.13
CA SER A 109 -8.92 -8.51 0.74
C SER A 109 -10.16 -7.61 0.65
N LYS A 110 -10.47 -7.08 -0.53
CA LYS A 110 -11.71 -6.33 -0.80
C LYS A 110 -12.97 -7.15 -0.49
N HIS A 111 -12.89 -8.47 -0.50
CA HIS A 111 -13.97 -9.40 -0.18
C HIS A 111 -13.91 -9.91 1.27
N HIS A 112 -13.18 -9.21 2.17
CA HIS A 112 -12.98 -9.58 3.58
C HIS A 112 -12.36 -10.98 3.80
N ALA A 113 -11.73 -11.57 2.78
CA ALA A 113 -10.92 -12.75 2.95
C ALA A 113 -9.58 -12.38 3.60
N ALA A 114 -9.16 -13.14 4.61
CA ALA A 114 -7.87 -12.92 5.27
C ALA A 114 -6.72 -13.16 4.29
N LEU A 115 -5.83 -12.19 4.18
CA LEU A 115 -4.57 -12.24 3.42
C LEU A 115 -3.36 -12.39 4.33
N LEU A 116 -3.52 -12.18 5.64
CA LEU A 116 -2.55 -12.46 6.67
C LEU A 116 -3.18 -13.32 7.76
N THR A 117 -2.42 -14.28 8.29
CA THR A 117 -2.79 -15.04 9.47
C THR A 117 -2.51 -14.21 10.74
N ALA A 118 -3.04 -14.61 11.90
CA ALA A 118 -2.86 -13.85 13.14
C ALA A 118 -1.39 -13.74 13.57
N ASP A 119 -0.61 -14.80 13.38
CA ASP A 119 0.84 -14.82 13.62
C ASP A 119 1.60 -13.96 12.62
N ALA A 120 1.18 -13.91 11.36
CA ALA A 120 1.74 -13.03 10.33
C ALA A 120 1.49 -11.54 10.66
N ILE A 121 0.35 -11.18 11.26
CA ILE A 121 0.09 -9.81 11.74
C ILE A 121 1.07 -9.42 12.85
N GLU A 122 1.33 -10.30 13.81
CA GLU A 122 2.30 -10.02 14.86
C GLU A 122 3.75 -9.98 14.31
N ALA A 123 4.09 -10.84 13.33
CA ALA A 123 5.36 -10.78 12.63
C ALA A 123 5.53 -9.44 11.86
N LEU A 124 4.49 -8.98 11.17
CA LEU A 124 4.50 -7.69 10.46
C LEU A 124 4.84 -6.54 11.43
N LYS A 125 4.20 -6.51 12.60
CA LYS A 125 4.42 -5.49 13.64
C LYS A 125 5.83 -5.53 14.22
N THR A 126 6.34 -6.74 14.49
CA THR A 126 7.63 -6.89 15.19
C THR A 126 8.83 -6.89 14.26
N LEU A 127 8.68 -7.37 13.03
CA LEU A 127 9.79 -7.57 12.10
C LEU A 127 9.86 -6.55 10.98
N ILE A 128 8.74 -5.98 10.52
CA ILE A 128 8.71 -5.05 9.37
C ILE A 128 8.52 -3.60 9.80
N PHE A 129 7.63 -3.31 10.76
CA PHE A 129 7.36 -1.94 11.19
C PHE A 129 8.61 -1.15 11.58
N PRO A 130 9.63 -1.73 12.23
CA PRO A 130 10.89 -1.01 12.53
C PRO A 130 11.63 -0.51 11.27
N TYR A 131 11.40 -1.11 10.12
CA TYR A 131 12.00 -0.69 8.84
C TYR A 131 11.09 0.22 8.01
N ALA A 132 9.82 0.39 8.41
CA ALA A 132 8.86 1.18 7.66
C ALA A 132 9.20 2.67 7.70
N PHE A 133 9.38 3.28 6.53
CA PHE A 133 9.42 4.74 6.41
C PHE A 133 8.01 5.32 6.53
N LEU A 134 7.02 4.66 5.93
CA LEU A 134 5.60 5.02 6.00
C LEU A 134 4.77 3.75 6.15
N LEU A 135 3.82 3.75 7.09
CA LEU A 135 2.78 2.72 7.22
C LEU A 135 1.44 3.31 6.77
N THR A 136 0.68 2.61 5.91
CA THR A 136 -0.54 3.14 5.28
C THR A 136 -1.81 2.33 5.59
N PRO A 137 -2.23 2.13 6.84
CA PRO A 137 -3.43 1.37 7.17
C PRO A 137 -4.71 2.12 6.79
N ASN A 138 -5.76 1.40 6.39
CA ASN A 138 -7.13 1.90 6.42
C ASN A 138 -7.69 1.83 7.86
N LEU A 139 -8.94 2.28 8.08
CA LEU A 139 -9.55 2.32 9.42
C LEU A 139 -9.63 0.93 10.07
N GLU A 140 -10.05 -0.09 9.29
CA GLU A 140 -10.19 -1.46 9.77
C GLU A 140 -8.82 -2.06 10.12
N GLU A 141 -7.83 -1.89 9.27
CA GLU A 141 -6.45 -2.31 9.51
C GLU A 141 -5.83 -1.61 10.71
N ALA A 142 -6.04 -0.29 10.84
CA ALA A 142 -5.58 0.47 12.00
C ALA A 142 -6.22 -0.06 13.29
N GLY A 143 -7.52 -0.37 13.25
CA GLY A 143 -8.23 -0.98 14.37
C GLY A 143 -7.69 -2.36 14.75
N MET A 144 -7.45 -3.22 13.77
CA MET A 144 -6.89 -4.56 14.00
C MET A 144 -5.47 -4.49 14.58
N LEU A 145 -4.62 -3.62 14.03
CA LEU A 145 -3.23 -3.45 14.45
C LEU A 145 -3.10 -2.87 15.86
N THR A 146 -3.99 -1.94 16.24
CA THR A 146 -3.99 -1.27 17.56
C THR A 146 -4.94 -1.90 18.57
N ARG A 147 -5.75 -2.89 18.17
CA ARG A 147 -6.81 -3.53 18.96
C ARG A 147 -7.79 -2.50 19.54
N SER A 148 -8.22 -1.55 18.70
CA SER A 148 -9.14 -0.48 19.08
C SER A 148 -10.11 -0.16 17.93
N GLU A 149 -11.26 0.45 18.23
CA GLU A 149 -12.14 0.97 17.17
C GLU A 149 -11.57 2.27 16.61
N VAL A 150 -11.63 2.43 15.27
CA VAL A 150 -11.19 3.62 14.56
C VAL A 150 -12.31 4.07 13.65
N THR A 151 -13.11 5.05 14.10
CA THR A 151 -14.37 5.45 13.49
C THR A 151 -14.50 6.95 13.23
N ASP A 152 -13.56 7.76 13.73
CA ASP A 152 -13.52 9.21 13.57
C ASP A 152 -12.08 9.74 13.55
N ILE A 153 -11.93 11.03 13.32
CA ILE A 153 -10.62 11.70 13.26
C ILE A 153 -9.82 11.56 14.57
N ALA A 154 -10.51 11.62 15.72
CA ALA A 154 -9.83 11.50 17.02
C ALA A 154 -9.24 10.11 17.22
N SER A 155 -10.01 9.07 16.93
CA SER A 155 -9.54 7.68 17.00
C SER A 155 -8.50 7.35 15.92
N MET A 156 -8.55 7.97 14.72
CA MET A 156 -7.49 7.87 13.71
C MET A 156 -6.15 8.41 14.23
N ARG A 157 -6.16 9.60 14.88
CA ARG A 157 -4.95 10.18 15.49
C ARG A 157 -4.39 9.28 16.58
N LEU A 158 -5.25 8.81 17.50
CA LEU A 158 -4.82 7.90 18.56
C LEU A 158 -4.23 6.58 18.01
N ALA A 159 -4.85 6.03 16.95
CA ALA A 159 -4.32 4.85 16.28
C ALA A 159 -2.96 5.13 15.62
N ALA A 160 -2.79 6.29 14.97
CA ALA A 160 -1.52 6.67 14.35
C ALA A 160 -0.39 6.81 15.38
N GLU A 161 -0.64 7.43 16.54
CA GLU A 161 0.34 7.51 17.65
C GLU A 161 0.77 6.13 18.12
N ARG A 162 -0.20 5.24 18.42
CA ARG A 162 0.08 3.87 18.83
C ARG A 162 0.87 3.07 17.79
N LEU A 163 0.58 3.28 16.51
CA LEU A 163 1.31 2.63 15.43
C LEU A 163 2.73 3.18 15.28
N ALA A 164 2.92 4.48 15.49
CA ALA A 164 4.26 5.09 15.48
C ALA A 164 5.15 4.53 16.59
N ASP A 165 4.60 4.25 17.78
CA ASP A 165 5.31 3.60 18.88
C ASP A 165 5.78 2.17 18.55
N MET A 166 5.24 1.55 17.49
CA MET A 166 5.66 0.22 17.01
C MET A 166 6.84 0.27 16.04
N GLY A 167 7.35 1.47 15.66
CA GLY A 167 8.58 1.62 14.90
C GLY A 167 8.53 2.38 13.57
N PRO A 168 7.41 2.47 12.84
CA PRO A 168 7.35 3.23 11.59
C PRO A 168 7.66 4.71 11.80
N LYS A 169 8.37 5.34 10.84
CA LYS A 169 8.75 6.77 10.94
C LYS A 169 7.59 7.72 10.66
N ALA A 170 6.59 7.26 9.92
CA ALA A 170 5.38 8.00 9.61
C ALA A 170 4.17 7.05 9.47
N ILE A 171 2.97 7.55 9.77
CA ILE A 171 1.72 6.79 9.68
C ILE A 171 0.72 7.59 8.86
N LEU A 172 0.18 7.00 7.81
CA LEU A 172 -0.92 7.54 7.02
C LEU A 172 -2.18 6.68 7.24
N VAL A 173 -3.05 7.09 8.16
CA VAL A 173 -4.34 6.43 8.35
C VAL A 173 -5.33 6.90 7.29
N LYS A 174 -5.78 5.96 6.43
CA LYS A 174 -6.69 6.24 5.31
C LYS A 174 -8.15 6.24 5.78
N GLY A 175 -8.81 7.41 5.76
CA GLY A 175 -10.19 7.60 6.26
C GLY A 175 -11.28 7.43 5.21
N GLY A 176 -11.00 6.78 4.09
CA GLY A 176 -11.96 6.57 3.00
C GLY A 176 -13.27 5.88 3.37
N HIS A 177 -13.42 5.34 4.57
CA HIS A 177 -14.65 4.72 5.08
C HIS A 177 -15.36 5.58 6.16
N LEU A 178 -14.87 6.76 6.50
CA LEU A 178 -15.58 7.70 7.39
C LEU A 178 -16.88 8.19 6.75
N ALA A 179 -17.81 8.72 7.54
CA ALA A 179 -18.95 9.47 7.02
C ALA A 179 -18.50 10.84 6.48
N GLY A 180 -19.11 11.32 5.40
CA GLY A 180 -18.74 12.60 4.77
C GLY A 180 -17.53 12.47 3.82
N ASP A 181 -16.66 13.47 3.80
CA ASP A 181 -15.48 13.49 2.94
C ASP A 181 -14.46 12.41 3.30
N ALA A 182 -13.63 12.01 2.32
CA ALA A 182 -12.57 11.06 2.52
C ALA A 182 -11.33 11.77 3.07
N ILE A 183 -11.18 11.78 4.40
CA ILE A 183 -10.08 12.44 5.11
C ILE A 183 -9.04 11.42 5.52
N ASP A 184 -7.77 11.63 5.12
CA ASP A 184 -6.64 10.83 5.56
C ASP A 184 -5.78 11.65 6.52
N ILE A 185 -5.22 11.02 7.55
CA ILE A 185 -4.40 11.66 8.59
C ILE A 185 -2.97 11.14 8.46
N LEU A 186 -2.04 12.03 8.19
CA LEU A 186 -0.60 11.74 8.24
C LEU A 186 -0.03 12.23 9.59
N TYR A 187 0.59 11.31 10.33
CA TYR A 187 1.45 11.61 11.46
C TYR A 187 2.91 11.42 11.07
N HIS A 188 3.69 12.49 11.10
CA HIS A 188 5.10 12.49 10.70
C HIS A 188 5.89 13.52 11.51
N GLN A 189 7.01 13.12 12.13
CA GLN A 189 7.90 14.00 12.91
C GLN A 189 7.17 14.82 13.99
N GLY A 190 6.19 14.21 14.66
CA GLY A 190 5.37 14.87 15.69
C GLY A 190 4.34 15.86 15.14
N GLN A 191 4.17 15.95 13.83
CA GLN A 191 3.22 16.83 13.17
C GLN A 191 2.05 16.05 12.58
N TRP A 192 0.90 16.73 12.46
CA TRP A 192 -0.33 16.22 11.88
C TRP A 192 -0.66 16.97 10.59
N LEU A 193 -0.92 16.22 9.54
CA LEU A 193 -1.41 16.74 8.26
C LEU A 193 -2.67 16.00 7.87
N GLU A 194 -3.63 16.71 7.31
CA GLU A 194 -4.91 16.17 6.84
C GLU A 194 -5.01 16.34 5.32
N PHE A 195 -5.37 15.25 4.64
CA PHE A 195 -5.60 15.24 3.20
C PHE A 195 -7.06 14.90 2.94
N CYS A 196 -7.80 15.88 2.44
CA CYS A 196 -9.24 15.78 2.24
C CYS A 196 -9.57 15.66 0.75
N ALA A 197 -10.53 14.81 0.43
CA ALA A 197 -11.13 14.73 -0.90
C ALA A 197 -12.64 14.46 -0.78
N GLN A 198 -13.42 15.01 -1.70
CA GLN A 198 -14.85 14.72 -1.77
C GLN A 198 -15.06 13.21 -2.01
N ARG A 199 -15.97 12.62 -1.25
CA ARG A 199 -16.36 11.23 -1.44
C ARG A 199 -17.03 11.02 -2.80
N ILE A 200 -16.60 9.97 -3.48
CA ILE A 200 -17.17 9.53 -4.75
C ILE A 200 -18.01 8.29 -4.47
N ASP A 201 -19.31 8.37 -4.76
CA ASP A 201 -20.21 7.24 -4.61
C ASP A 201 -20.07 6.28 -5.79
N THR A 202 -19.32 5.20 -5.57
CA THR A 202 -19.09 4.15 -6.56
C THR A 202 -18.74 2.83 -5.90
N ARG A 203 -19.15 1.72 -6.51
CA ARG A 203 -18.73 0.37 -6.10
C ARG A 203 -17.34 -0.01 -6.64
N HIS A 204 -16.84 0.73 -7.65
CA HIS A 204 -15.59 0.43 -8.35
C HIS A 204 -14.40 1.03 -7.60
N THR A 205 -14.05 0.40 -6.47
CA THR A 205 -12.97 0.85 -5.57
C THR A 205 -11.91 -0.24 -5.33
N HIS A 206 -11.92 -1.32 -6.15
CA HIS A 206 -10.93 -2.38 -6.03
C HIS A 206 -9.53 -1.86 -6.35
N GLY A 207 -8.58 -2.14 -5.46
CA GLY A 207 -7.20 -1.70 -5.60
C GLY A 207 -6.91 -0.26 -5.19
N THR A 208 -7.88 0.49 -4.62
CA THR A 208 -7.66 1.86 -4.14
C THR A 208 -6.46 1.96 -3.19
N GLY A 209 -6.34 1.06 -2.18
CA GLY A 209 -5.23 1.04 -1.23
C GLY A 209 -3.89 0.79 -1.90
N CYS A 210 -3.81 -0.25 -2.75
CA CYS A 210 -2.61 -0.58 -3.52
C CYS A 210 -2.19 0.60 -4.42
N THR A 211 -3.13 1.18 -5.16
CA THR A 211 -2.88 2.34 -6.03
C THR A 211 -2.37 3.54 -5.23
N TYR A 212 -2.95 3.81 -4.06
CA TYR A 212 -2.53 4.92 -3.21
C TYR A 212 -1.10 4.71 -2.68
N SER A 213 -0.82 3.56 -2.06
CA SER A 213 0.52 3.26 -1.54
C SER A 213 1.57 3.21 -2.66
N ALA A 214 1.21 2.72 -3.86
CA ALA A 214 2.09 2.73 -5.03
C ALA A 214 2.36 4.16 -5.53
N ALA A 215 1.35 5.03 -5.56
CA ALA A 215 1.52 6.43 -5.96
C ALA A 215 2.45 7.20 -5.00
N VAL A 216 2.30 6.99 -3.67
CA VAL A 216 3.23 7.54 -2.67
C VAL A 216 4.65 7.02 -2.93
N THR A 217 4.81 5.72 -3.18
CA THR A 217 6.11 5.11 -3.43
C THR A 217 6.76 5.66 -4.70
N ALA A 218 5.97 5.85 -5.76
CA ALA A 218 6.46 6.45 -7.02
C ALA A 218 6.91 7.89 -6.82
N ALA A 219 6.15 8.70 -6.09
CA ALA A 219 6.49 10.10 -5.79
C ALA A 219 7.77 10.20 -4.94
N LEU A 220 7.93 9.33 -3.93
CA LEU A 220 9.17 9.21 -3.16
C LEU A 220 10.36 8.80 -4.05
N ALA A 221 10.17 7.88 -5.00
CA ALA A 221 11.22 7.48 -5.93
C ALA A 221 11.62 8.60 -6.89
N LEU A 222 10.71 9.54 -7.18
CA LEU A 222 10.97 10.76 -7.94
C LEU A 222 11.71 11.84 -7.12
N GLY A 223 11.82 11.66 -5.80
CA GLY A 223 12.52 12.59 -4.89
C GLY A 223 11.60 13.58 -4.17
N ASP A 224 10.29 13.44 -4.25
CA ASP A 224 9.35 14.25 -3.48
C ASP A 224 9.53 13.99 -1.97
N ASP A 225 9.29 15.00 -1.13
CA ASP A 225 9.15 14.81 0.31
C ASP A 225 7.83 14.08 0.63
N LEU A 226 7.71 13.56 1.86
CA LEU A 226 6.57 12.72 2.23
C LEU A 226 5.21 13.45 2.15
N PRO A 227 5.05 14.68 2.66
CA PRO A 227 3.79 15.42 2.52
C PRO A 227 3.38 15.60 1.06
N THR A 228 4.28 16.03 0.21
CA THR A 228 4.06 16.22 -1.23
C THR A 228 3.71 14.88 -1.92
N ALA A 229 4.42 13.80 -1.58
CA ALA A 229 4.14 12.47 -2.11
C ALA A 229 2.73 11.97 -1.75
N VAL A 230 2.30 12.19 -0.49
CA VAL A 230 0.95 11.83 -0.03
C VAL A 230 -0.11 12.68 -0.72
N GLU A 231 0.11 13.99 -0.88
CA GLU A 231 -0.83 14.89 -1.54
C GLU A 231 -1.05 14.54 -3.02
N LYS A 232 0.04 14.33 -3.77
CA LYS A 232 -0.01 13.86 -5.17
C LYS A 232 -0.75 12.52 -5.29
N ALA A 233 -0.45 11.58 -4.39
CA ALA A 233 -1.09 10.27 -4.37
C ALA A 233 -2.58 10.35 -4.01
N LYS A 234 -2.97 11.25 -3.09
CA LYS A 234 -4.38 11.52 -2.74
C LYS A 234 -5.17 12.05 -3.93
N HIS A 235 -4.62 13.02 -4.66
CA HIS A 235 -5.23 13.56 -5.87
C HIS A 235 -5.36 12.49 -6.95
N TYR A 236 -4.29 11.76 -7.22
CA TYR A 236 -4.29 10.68 -8.22
C TYR A 236 -5.31 9.59 -7.91
N VAL A 237 -5.34 9.06 -6.69
CA VAL A 237 -6.29 8.00 -6.33
C VAL A 237 -7.74 8.49 -6.35
N THR A 238 -7.99 9.74 -5.99
CA THR A 238 -9.32 10.36 -6.09
C THR A 238 -9.79 10.41 -7.54
N GLU A 239 -8.92 10.83 -8.46
CA GLU A 239 -9.22 10.87 -9.89
C GLU A 239 -9.36 9.44 -10.49
N ALA A 240 -8.54 8.51 -10.02
CA ALA A 240 -8.64 7.10 -10.41
C ALA A 240 -9.99 6.46 -10.01
N ILE A 241 -10.53 6.83 -8.84
CA ILE A 241 -11.87 6.41 -8.40
C ILE A 241 -12.94 7.10 -9.24
N ARG A 242 -12.82 8.43 -9.49
CA ARG A 242 -13.81 9.21 -10.24
C ARG A 242 -13.97 8.71 -11.67
N SER A 243 -12.86 8.43 -12.33
CA SER A 243 -12.82 7.99 -13.74
C SER A 243 -12.77 6.48 -13.91
N ASN A 244 -13.24 5.70 -12.89
CA ASN A 244 -13.18 4.24 -12.95
C ASN A 244 -13.79 3.68 -14.25
N PRO A 245 -13.21 2.58 -14.82
CA PRO A 245 -13.60 2.09 -16.15
C PRO A 245 -14.92 1.30 -16.14
N GLY A 246 -15.57 1.11 -15.01
CA GLY A 246 -16.83 0.36 -14.90
C GLY A 246 -16.73 -1.13 -15.20
N LEU A 247 -15.54 -1.73 -15.09
CA LEU A 247 -15.31 -3.13 -15.45
C LEU A 247 -15.77 -4.10 -14.36
N GLY A 248 -16.32 -5.24 -14.79
CA GLY A 248 -16.77 -6.31 -13.93
C GLY A 248 -18.18 -6.09 -13.35
N THR A 249 -18.76 -7.17 -12.83
CA THR A 249 -20.12 -7.17 -12.26
C THR A 249 -20.16 -6.90 -10.75
N GLY A 250 -19.01 -7.04 -10.08
CA GLY A 250 -18.83 -6.78 -8.65
C GLY A 250 -18.10 -5.45 -8.37
N SER A 251 -17.18 -5.47 -7.40
CA SER A 251 -16.29 -4.33 -7.11
C SER A 251 -15.19 -4.23 -8.16
N GLY A 252 -15.40 -3.38 -9.16
CA GLY A 252 -14.44 -3.20 -10.26
C GLY A 252 -13.23 -2.35 -9.87
N PRO A 253 -12.17 -2.34 -10.72
CA PRO A 253 -10.93 -1.62 -10.45
C PRO A 253 -11.10 -0.10 -10.59
N VAL A 254 -10.20 0.63 -9.94
CA VAL A 254 -9.98 2.06 -10.21
C VAL A 254 -9.29 2.24 -11.58
N ASN A 255 -9.27 3.47 -12.10
CA ASN A 255 -8.60 3.81 -13.36
C ASN A 255 -7.12 4.12 -13.13
N HIS A 256 -6.22 3.17 -13.47
CA HIS A 256 -4.78 3.41 -13.37
C HIS A 256 -4.22 4.34 -14.47
N HIS A 257 -5.03 4.75 -15.47
CA HIS A 257 -4.68 5.77 -16.47
C HIS A 257 -5.17 7.17 -16.10
N ALA A 258 -5.62 7.36 -14.83
CA ALA A 258 -6.04 8.69 -14.37
C ALA A 258 -4.89 9.70 -14.49
N ALA A 259 -5.25 10.96 -14.72
CA ALA A 259 -4.25 12.03 -14.82
C ALA A 259 -3.58 12.28 -13.45
N ILE A 260 -2.29 12.57 -13.49
CA ILE A 260 -1.53 13.06 -12.34
C ILE A 260 -1.60 14.58 -12.39
N SER A 261 -2.22 15.19 -11.40
CA SER A 261 -2.23 16.64 -11.28
C SER A 261 -0.90 17.13 -10.72
N GLU A 262 -0.35 18.18 -11.33
CA GLU A 262 0.74 18.93 -10.69
C GLU A 262 0.16 19.62 -9.44
N VAL A 263 0.74 19.32 -8.30
CA VAL A 263 0.45 20.06 -7.06
C VAL A 263 1.24 21.36 -7.13
N THR A 264 0.55 22.48 -7.25
CA THR A 264 1.13 23.85 -7.33
C THR A 264 1.44 24.39 -5.94
#